data_709846fb8c1fa6511db80a586d6398e3
#
_entry.id   709846fb8c1fa6511db80a586d6398e3
#
_cell.length_a   1.000
_cell.length_b   1.000
_cell.length_c   1.000
_cell.angle_alpha   90.00
_cell.angle_beta   90.00
_cell.angle_gamma   90.00
#
_symmetry.space_group_name_H-M   'P 1'
#
loop_
_entity.id
_entity.type
_entity.pdbx_description
1 polymer ?
#
loop_
_entity_poly.entity_id
_entity_poly.type
_entity_poly.pdbx_seq_one_letter_code
_entity_poly.pdbx_strand_id
1 'polypeptide(L)'
;MDLAERSFGRAEQALKDGGVVRPINFIRLDGHMEWIDTDGEFNSFSFAQSIDTKRIQQRLNVALNKEGAFLSNSLSRANNYLKKLRKEDPTAGALVICIDHEHAKVVSSLLRKLGEEPTIVLSDDNKASTKISDFSQNDSKWLVAVRMVSEGVDIPRLRVGVFATNTTTELFFRQAVGRFVRLRKPDE
;
A
#
# COMPACT_ATOMS: atom_id res chain seq x y z
N MET A 1 13.42 6.90 17.26
CA MET A 1 12.00 7.29 17.16
C MET A 1 11.58 7.08 15.72
N ASP A 2 10.73 6.08 15.47
CA ASP A 2 10.33 5.61 14.14
C ASP A 2 9.46 6.68 13.45
N LEU A 3 9.59 6.81 12.11
CA LEU A 3 8.77 7.70 11.28
C LEU A 3 7.26 7.44 11.46
N ALA A 4 6.90 6.18 11.70
CA ALA A 4 5.53 5.76 11.99
C ALA A 4 5.02 6.37 13.33
N GLU A 5 5.83 6.38 14.38
CA GLU A 5 5.46 6.96 15.69
C GLU A 5 5.27 8.48 15.64
N ARG A 6 6.11 9.18 14.86
CA ARG A 6 5.96 10.63 14.65
C ARG A 6 4.70 11.00 13.88
N SER A 7 4.31 10.18 12.89
CA SER A 7 3.08 10.40 12.12
C SER A 7 1.84 10.11 12.94
N PHE A 8 1.90 9.11 13.83
CA PHE A 8 0.81 8.73 14.72
C PHE A 8 0.48 9.85 15.74
N GLY A 9 1.49 10.38 16.41
CA GLY A 9 1.30 11.48 17.40
C GLY A 9 0.71 12.76 16.78
N ARG A 10 1.06 13.09 15.52
CA ARG A 10 0.47 14.26 14.83
C ARG A 10 -0.96 14.01 14.39
N ALA A 11 -1.31 12.79 13.97
CA ALA A 11 -2.69 12.44 13.60
C ALA A 11 -3.62 12.45 14.82
N GLU A 12 -3.17 11.93 15.97
CA GLU A 12 -3.93 11.99 17.22
C GLU A 12 -4.11 13.44 17.72
N GLN A 13 -3.09 14.30 17.58
CA GLN A 13 -3.20 15.71 17.97
C GLN A 13 -4.19 16.46 17.07
N ALA A 14 -4.13 16.23 15.75
CA ALA A 14 -5.07 16.83 14.80
C ALA A 14 -6.53 16.42 15.04
N LEU A 15 -6.77 15.17 15.49
CA LEU A 15 -8.11 14.73 15.90
C LEU A 15 -8.61 15.42 17.18
N LYS A 16 -7.70 15.61 18.16
CA LYS A 16 -8.03 16.33 19.41
C LYS A 16 -8.34 17.80 19.17
N ASP A 17 -7.72 18.38 18.15
CA ASP A 17 -7.88 19.80 17.78
C ASP A 17 -9.07 20.05 16.83
N GLY A 18 -9.98 19.08 16.64
CA GLY A 18 -11.09 19.16 15.68
C GLY A 18 -10.64 19.03 14.22
N GLY A 19 -9.53 18.33 14.00
CA GLY A 19 -8.86 18.25 12.71
C GLY A 19 -9.58 17.44 11.67
N VAL A 20 -9.37 17.82 10.42
CA VAL A 20 -9.98 17.33 9.17
C VAL A 20 -9.31 16.04 8.66
N VAL A 21 -8.63 15.25 9.50
CA VAL A 21 -7.86 14.07 9.09
C VAL A 21 -8.26 12.82 9.84
N ARG A 22 -8.34 11.69 9.10
CA ARG A 22 -8.62 10.37 9.66
C ARG A 22 -7.36 9.74 10.25
N PRO A 23 -7.44 9.02 11.40
CA PRO A 23 -6.31 8.28 11.95
C PRO A 23 -5.88 7.15 11.03
N ILE A 24 -4.56 6.92 10.95
CA ILE A 24 -3.97 5.80 10.19
C ILE A 24 -3.32 4.81 11.15
N ASN A 25 -3.68 3.54 10.96
CA ASN A 25 -3.03 2.42 11.63
C ASN A 25 -2.03 1.75 10.67
N PHE A 26 -0.75 1.73 11.04
CA PHE A 26 0.28 1.01 10.31
C PHE A 26 0.36 -0.43 10.81
N ILE A 27 -0.09 -1.38 9.98
CA ILE A 27 0.03 -2.80 10.28
C ILE A 27 1.40 -3.26 9.78
N ARG A 28 2.27 -3.61 10.72
CA ARG A 28 3.54 -4.26 10.37
C ARG A 28 3.28 -5.71 10.04
N LEU A 29 3.80 -6.15 8.91
CA LEU A 29 3.90 -7.55 8.55
C LEU A 29 5.33 -7.98 8.83
N ASP A 30 5.50 -8.88 9.77
CA ASP A 30 6.80 -9.50 10.01
C ASP A 30 6.99 -10.68 9.05
N GLY A 31 8.24 -10.98 8.74
CA GLY A 31 8.61 -12.05 7.85
C GLY A 31 10.12 -12.29 7.87
N HIS A 32 10.52 -13.48 7.49
CA HIS A 32 11.90 -13.87 7.34
C HIS A 32 12.21 -14.03 5.85
N MET A 33 13.27 -13.36 5.38
CA MET A 33 13.68 -13.36 3.98
C MET A 33 15.05 -14.00 3.84
N GLU A 34 15.16 -14.90 2.88
CA GLU A 34 16.39 -15.61 2.55
C GLU A 34 16.74 -15.36 1.09
N TRP A 35 18.00 -15.07 0.81
CA TRP A 35 18.48 -14.88 -0.55
C TRP A 35 20.01 -15.12 -0.63
N ILE A 36 20.48 -15.41 -1.84
CA ILE A 36 21.88 -15.38 -2.19
C ILE A 36 22.13 -14.05 -2.91
N ASP A 37 23.11 -13.29 -2.47
CA ASP A 37 23.44 -12.02 -3.11
C ASP A 37 24.35 -12.22 -4.35
N THR A 38 24.71 -11.10 -4.99
CA THR A 38 25.56 -11.12 -6.20
C THR A 38 26.97 -11.63 -5.95
N ASP A 39 27.42 -11.61 -4.70
CA ASP A 39 28.74 -12.07 -4.28
C ASP A 39 28.72 -13.56 -3.88
N GLY A 40 27.55 -14.21 -3.97
CA GLY A 40 27.32 -15.61 -3.62
C GLY A 40 27.12 -15.86 -2.13
N GLU A 41 27.00 -14.82 -1.31
CA GLU A 41 26.77 -14.95 0.12
C GLU A 41 25.29 -15.26 0.41
N PHE A 42 25.06 -16.25 1.28
CA PHE A 42 23.71 -16.54 1.80
C PHE A 42 23.33 -15.52 2.88
N ASN A 43 22.19 -14.91 2.71
CA ASN A 43 21.60 -13.93 3.61
C ASN A 43 20.27 -14.44 4.16
N SER A 44 20.03 -14.24 5.46
CA SER A 44 18.84 -14.72 6.16
C SER A 44 18.47 -13.74 7.29
N PHE A 45 17.45 -12.90 7.08
CA PHE A 45 17.08 -11.82 8.00
C PHE A 45 15.57 -11.64 8.14
N SER A 46 15.11 -11.42 9.37
CA SER A 46 13.74 -10.95 9.62
C SER A 46 13.63 -9.42 9.42
N PHE A 47 12.41 -8.92 9.24
CA PHE A 47 12.19 -7.48 9.17
C PHE A 47 12.48 -6.75 10.49
N ALA A 48 12.48 -7.45 11.63
CA ALA A 48 12.81 -6.89 12.93
C ALA A 48 14.31 -6.65 13.12
N GLN A 49 15.17 -7.33 12.34
CA GLN A 49 16.62 -7.21 12.46
C GLN A 49 17.12 -5.92 11.80
N SER A 50 17.98 -5.20 12.55
CA SER A 50 18.73 -4.05 12.02
C SER A 50 19.89 -4.55 11.17
N ILE A 51 19.96 -4.13 9.92
CA ILE A 51 21.00 -4.47 8.94
C ILE A 51 21.40 -3.21 8.16
N ASP A 52 22.48 -3.28 7.41
CA ASP A 52 22.93 -2.17 6.57
C ASP A 52 21.95 -1.85 5.42
N THR A 53 22.10 -0.66 4.83
CA THR A 53 21.19 -0.15 3.80
C THR A 53 21.14 -1.03 2.55
N LYS A 54 22.28 -1.63 2.13
CA LYS A 54 22.34 -2.55 0.98
C LYS A 54 21.45 -3.77 1.22
N ARG A 55 21.61 -4.40 2.39
CA ARG A 55 20.80 -5.58 2.78
C ARG A 55 19.34 -5.25 3.04
N ILE A 56 19.02 -4.07 3.57
CA ILE A 56 17.62 -3.59 3.68
C ILE A 56 16.96 -3.59 2.31
N GLN A 57 17.62 -3.03 1.29
CA GLN A 57 17.08 -2.95 -0.06
C GLN A 57 16.93 -4.33 -0.70
N GLN A 58 17.92 -5.21 -0.53
CA GLN A 58 17.86 -6.59 -1.02
C GLN A 58 16.70 -7.35 -0.36
N ARG A 59 16.58 -7.29 0.97
CA ARG A 59 15.48 -7.92 1.73
C ARG A 59 14.11 -7.44 1.24
N LEU A 60 13.96 -6.13 0.99
CA LEU A 60 12.72 -5.57 0.47
C LEU A 60 12.40 -6.09 -0.93
N ASN A 61 13.39 -6.17 -1.81
CA ASN A 61 13.22 -6.73 -3.15
C ASN A 61 12.79 -8.21 -3.11
N VAL A 62 13.35 -9.00 -2.19
CA VAL A 62 12.95 -10.41 -1.99
C VAL A 62 11.52 -10.51 -1.48
N ALA A 63 11.14 -9.67 -0.52
CA ALA A 63 9.77 -9.62 0.01
C ALA A 63 8.73 -9.22 -1.05
N LEU A 64 9.12 -8.35 -1.99
CA LEU A 64 8.26 -7.89 -3.09
C LEU A 64 8.33 -8.82 -4.33
N ASN A 65 9.13 -9.89 -4.26
CA ASN A 65 9.25 -10.84 -5.37
C ASN A 65 7.88 -11.44 -5.69
N LYS A 66 7.56 -11.43 -6.97
CA LYS A 66 6.30 -11.93 -7.53
C LYS A 66 6.04 -13.41 -7.27
N GLU A 67 7.09 -14.20 -7.10
CA GLU A 67 7.02 -15.64 -6.81
C GLU A 67 7.06 -15.94 -5.31
N GLY A 68 7.32 -14.92 -4.49
CA GLY A 68 7.45 -15.04 -3.05
C GLY A 68 6.10 -15.13 -2.32
N ALA A 69 6.04 -15.95 -1.29
CA ALA A 69 4.85 -16.11 -0.45
C ALA A 69 4.51 -14.83 0.34
N PHE A 70 5.50 -13.98 0.64
CA PHE A 70 5.30 -12.80 1.47
C PHE A 70 4.35 -11.79 0.83
N LEU A 71 4.51 -11.49 -0.46
CA LEU A 71 3.63 -10.58 -1.20
C LEU A 71 2.19 -11.11 -1.25
N SER A 72 2.00 -12.39 -1.59
CA SER A 72 0.67 -13.01 -1.66
C SER A 72 -0.02 -13.06 -0.30
N ASN A 73 0.71 -13.38 0.77
CA ASN A 73 0.20 -13.38 2.14
C ASN A 73 -0.18 -11.96 2.61
N SER A 74 0.62 -10.96 2.26
CA SER A 74 0.35 -9.56 2.56
C SER A 74 -0.94 -9.09 1.89
N LEU A 75 -1.13 -9.40 0.61
CA LEU A 75 -2.36 -9.08 -0.12
C LEU A 75 -3.57 -9.81 0.46
N SER A 76 -3.43 -11.09 0.83
CA SER A 76 -4.50 -11.86 1.46
C SER A 76 -4.95 -11.24 2.79
N ARG A 77 -4.00 -10.84 3.65
CA ARG A 77 -4.30 -10.15 4.91
C ARG A 77 -4.98 -8.80 4.69
N ALA A 78 -4.49 -8.00 3.75
CA ALA A 78 -5.09 -6.72 3.39
C ALA A 78 -6.52 -6.91 2.84
N ASN A 79 -6.75 -7.94 2.02
CA ASN A 79 -8.07 -8.26 1.49
C ASN A 79 -9.05 -8.68 2.59
N ASN A 80 -8.61 -9.49 3.53
CA ASN A 80 -9.43 -9.89 4.68
C ASN A 80 -9.78 -8.68 5.57
N TYR A 81 -8.83 -7.73 5.72
CA TYR A 81 -9.08 -6.49 6.46
C TYR A 81 -10.08 -5.59 5.71
N LEU A 82 -9.91 -5.41 4.40
CA LEU A 82 -10.87 -4.67 3.59
C LEU A 82 -12.28 -5.28 3.66
N LYS A 83 -12.41 -6.62 3.57
CA LYS A 83 -13.70 -7.31 3.70
C LYS A 83 -14.37 -7.05 5.06
N LYS A 84 -13.60 -6.91 6.13
CA LYS A 84 -14.14 -6.54 7.45
C LYS A 84 -14.63 -5.10 7.46
N LEU A 85 -13.83 -4.16 6.95
CA LEU A 85 -14.22 -2.74 6.86
C LEU A 85 -15.47 -2.53 6.01
N ARG A 86 -15.61 -3.28 4.92
CA ARG A 86 -16.79 -3.17 4.03
C ARG A 86 -18.10 -3.67 4.65
N LYS A 87 -18.09 -4.27 5.82
CA LYS A 87 -19.32 -4.56 6.57
C LYS A 87 -19.94 -3.29 7.17
N GLU A 88 -19.10 -2.30 7.49
CA GLU A 88 -19.50 -1.02 8.08
C GLU A 88 -19.53 0.09 7.01
N ASP A 89 -18.56 0.11 6.11
CA ASP A 89 -18.47 1.02 4.95
C ASP A 89 -18.42 0.20 3.65
N PRO A 90 -19.57 -0.14 3.04
CA PRO A 90 -19.64 -0.96 1.82
C PRO A 90 -18.86 -0.40 0.65
N THR A 91 -18.59 0.91 0.65
CA THR A 91 -17.86 1.60 -0.41
C THR A 91 -16.35 1.64 -0.18
N ALA A 92 -15.85 1.19 0.97
CA ALA A 92 -14.43 1.20 1.29
C ALA A 92 -13.59 0.59 0.17
N GLY A 93 -12.54 1.30 -0.25
CA GLY A 93 -11.59 0.90 -1.28
C GLY A 93 -10.20 0.65 -0.73
N ALA A 94 -9.40 -0.05 -1.51
CA ALA A 94 -7.99 -0.29 -1.22
C ALA A 94 -7.09 0.12 -2.40
N LEU A 95 -5.87 0.55 -2.09
CA LEU A 95 -4.85 0.91 -3.05
C LEU A 95 -3.60 0.06 -2.82
N VAL A 96 -3.08 -0.55 -3.88
CA VAL A 96 -1.74 -1.13 -3.91
C VAL A 96 -0.83 -0.26 -4.75
N ILE A 97 0.29 0.17 -4.18
CA ILE A 97 1.33 0.91 -4.89
C ILE A 97 2.43 -0.08 -5.28
N CYS A 98 2.64 -0.25 -6.57
CA CYS A 98 3.56 -1.23 -7.15
C CYS A 98 4.88 -0.59 -7.60
N ILE A 99 5.90 -1.43 -7.80
CA ILE A 99 7.24 -1.04 -8.28
C ILE A 99 7.16 -0.54 -9.72
N ASP A 100 6.59 -1.37 -10.60
CA ASP A 100 6.51 -1.20 -12.04
C ASP A 100 5.28 -1.90 -12.64
N HIS A 101 5.15 -1.84 -13.96
CA HIS A 101 4.02 -2.41 -14.70
C HIS A 101 3.92 -3.94 -14.57
N GLU A 102 5.04 -4.65 -14.61
CA GLU A 102 5.05 -6.11 -14.47
C GLU A 102 4.63 -6.53 -13.05
N HIS A 103 5.13 -5.82 -12.04
CA HIS A 103 4.72 -6.03 -10.67
C HIS A 103 3.22 -5.75 -10.46
N ALA A 104 2.68 -4.71 -11.08
CA ALA A 104 1.25 -4.40 -11.03
C ALA A 104 0.39 -5.51 -11.67
N LYS A 105 0.83 -6.11 -12.78
CA LYS A 105 0.15 -7.27 -13.39
C LYS A 105 0.13 -8.48 -12.46
N VAL A 106 1.27 -8.76 -11.80
CA VAL A 106 1.36 -9.87 -10.83
C VAL A 106 0.47 -9.64 -9.61
N VAL A 107 0.54 -8.44 -9.00
CA VAL A 107 -0.35 -8.07 -7.88
C VAL A 107 -1.81 -8.23 -8.27
N SER A 108 -2.18 -7.78 -9.47
CA SER A 108 -3.56 -7.92 -9.98
C SER A 108 -3.96 -9.38 -10.17
N SER A 109 -3.04 -10.22 -10.66
CA SER A 109 -3.27 -11.66 -10.77
C SER A 109 -3.46 -12.34 -9.40
N LEU A 110 -2.67 -11.94 -8.41
CA LEU A 110 -2.81 -12.43 -7.03
C LEU A 110 -4.15 -12.01 -6.41
N LEU A 111 -4.60 -10.77 -6.64
CA LEU A 111 -5.92 -10.31 -6.18
C LEU A 111 -7.06 -11.07 -6.86
N ARG A 112 -6.95 -11.37 -8.17
CA ARG A 112 -7.94 -12.21 -8.87
C ARG A 112 -8.01 -13.63 -8.30
N LYS A 113 -6.88 -14.23 -7.90
CA LYS A 113 -6.88 -15.52 -7.21
C LYS A 113 -7.60 -15.48 -5.85
N LEU A 114 -7.71 -14.29 -5.23
CA LEU A 114 -8.49 -14.06 -4.00
C LEU A 114 -9.96 -13.76 -4.29
N GLY A 115 -10.39 -13.81 -5.55
CA GLY A 115 -11.78 -13.52 -5.98
C GLY A 115 -12.08 -12.03 -6.12
N GLU A 116 -11.06 -11.20 -6.30
CA GLU A 116 -11.23 -9.75 -6.47
C GLU A 116 -10.95 -9.31 -7.91
N GLU A 117 -11.62 -8.23 -8.36
CA GLU A 117 -11.39 -7.63 -9.68
C GLU A 117 -10.72 -6.25 -9.51
N PRO A 118 -9.39 -6.16 -9.61
CA PRO A 118 -8.69 -4.90 -9.43
C PRO A 118 -8.75 -4.01 -10.67
N THR A 119 -8.94 -2.71 -10.46
CA THR A 119 -8.69 -1.68 -11.47
C THR A 119 -7.19 -1.41 -11.53
N ILE A 120 -6.59 -1.53 -12.73
CA ILE A 120 -5.16 -1.29 -12.93
C ILE A 120 -4.96 0.07 -13.59
N VAL A 121 -4.09 0.88 -13.00
CA VAL A 121 -3.70 2.19 -13.51
C VAL A 121 -2.19 2.25 -13.64
N LEU A 122 -1.72 2.46 -14.86
CA LEU A 122 -0.30 2.55 -15.22
C LEU A 122 0.05 4.00 -15.57
N SER A 123 1.31 4.38 -15.38
CA SER A 123 1.77 5.76 -15.61
C SER A 123 1.74 6.19 -17.08
N ASP A 124 1.76 5.24 -18.01
CA ASP A 124 1.70 5.46 -19.46
C ASP A 124 0.29 5.23 -20.06
N ASP A 125 -0.72 4.99 -19.21
CA ASP A 125 -2.09 4.79 -19.65
C ASP A 125 -2.79 6.15 -19.89
N ASN A 126 -3.08 6.45 -21.13
CA ASN A 126 -3.82 7.67 -21.53
C ASN A 126 -5.21 7.78 -20.84
N LYS A 127 -5.74 6.67 -20.32
CA LYS A 127 -7.01 6.60 -19.58
C LYS A 127 -6.81 6.55 -18.06
N ALA A 128 -5.59 6.77 -17.57
CA ALA A 128 -5.30 6.68 -16.13
C ALA A 128 -6.22 7.56 -15.29
N SER A 129 -6.35 8.83 -15.65
CA SER A 129 -7.22 9.79 -14.92
C SER A 129 -8.70 9.37 -14.96
N THR A 130 -9.20 8.86 -16.10
CA THR A 130 -10.58 8.37 -16.23
C THR A 130 -10.79 7.16 -15.33
N LYS A 131 -9.89 6.16 -15.35
CA LYS A 131 -9.98 4.96 -14.51
C LYS A 131 -9.97 5.30 -13.02
N ILE A 132 -9.16 6.28 -12.61
CA ILE A 132 -9.11 6.74 -11.22
C ILE A 132 -10.41 7.46 -10.85
N SER A 133 -10.92 8.33 -11.73
CA SER A 133 -12.20 9.00 -11.53
C SER A 133 -13.33 8.00 -11.40
N ASP A 134 -13.43 7.03 -12.29
CA ASP A 134 -14.43 5.96 -12.24
C ASP A 134 -14.30 5.15 -10.96
N PHE A 135 -13.07 4.78 -10.57
CA PHE A 135 -12.82 4.09 -9.30
C PHE A 135 -13.25 4.93 -8.10
N SER A 136 -13.08 6.25 -8.13
CA SER A 136 -13.49 7.11 -7.02
C SER A 136 -15.00 7.17 -6.80
N GLN A 137 -15.79 6.91 -7.86
CA GLN A 137 -17.25 7.05 -7.91
C GLN A 137 -18.00 5.72 -7.83
N ASN A 138 -17.32 4.59 -8.08
CA ASN A 138 -17.93 3.26 -8.07
C ASN A 138 -17.57 2.45 -6.83
N ASP A 139 -18.09 1.21 -6.71
CA ASP A 139 -17.88 0.31 -5.58
C ASP A 139 -16.71 -0.67 -5.78
N SER A 140 -15.86 -0.48 -6.79
CA SER A 140 -14.69 -1.31 -7.03
C SER A 140 -13.78 -1.35 -5.80
N LYS A 141 -13.33 -2.53 -5.40
CA LYS A 141 -12.62 -2.72 -4.13
C LYS A 141 -11.14 -2.36 -4.21
N TRP A 142 -10.48 -2.68 -5.32
CA TRP A 142 -9.05 -2.61 -5.44
C TRP A 142 -8.59 -1.72 -6.59
N LEU A 143 -7.72 -0.78 -6.28
CA LEU A 143 -6.94 0.00 -7.23
C LEU A 143 -5.47 -0.45 -7.15
N VAL A 144 -4.88 -0.83 -8.26
CA VAL A 144 -3.47 -1.20 -8.37
C VAL A 144 -2.78 -0.15 -9.24
N ALA A 145 -1.80 0.55 -8.69
CA ALA A 145 -1.15 1.67 -9.36
C ALA A 145 0.38 1.58 -9.30
N VAL A 146 1.05 2.05 -10.36
CA VAL A 146 2.51 2.17 -10.42
C VAL A 146 2.88 3.62 -10.19
N ARG A 147 3.61 3.90 -9.10
CA ARG A 147 4.18 5.23 -8.77
C ARG A 147 3.22 6.43 -8.84
N MET A 148 1.93 6.23 -9.03
CA MET A 148 0.93 7.30 -9.23
C MET A 148 0.54 8.02 -7.94
N VAL A 149 1.53 8.44 -7.17
CA VAL A 149 1.30 9.24 -5.96
C VAL A 149 1.21 10.74 -6.27
N SER A 150 1.69 11.15 -7.45
CA SER A 150 1.86 12.57 -7.80
C SER A 150 0.65 13.20 -8.50
N GLU A 151 -0.25 12.44 -9.09
CA GLU A 151 -1.42 13.03 -9.77
C GLU A 151 -2.58 13.26 -8.79
N GLY A 152 -3.05 14.49 -8.74
CA GLY A 152 -3.95 15.09 -7.76
C GLY A 152 -5.38 14.51 -7.63
N VAL A 153 -5.58 13.22 -7.88
CA VAL A 153 -6.90 12.61 -7.72
C VAL A 153 -7.15 12.24 -6.28
N ASP A 154 -8.17 12.86 -5.72
CA ASP A 154 -8.70 12.55 -4.40
C ASP A 154 -9.64 11.34 -4.46
N ILE A 155 -9.34 10.31 -3.67
CA ILE A 155 -10.19 9.12 -3.54
C ILE A 155 -10.56 8.94 -2.05
N PRO A 156 -11.55 9.68 -1.54
CA PRO A 156 -11.86 9.71 -0.11
C PRO A 156 -12.27 8.35 0.48
N ARG A 157 -12.73 7.42 -0.37
CA ARG A 157 -13.14 6.07 0.04
C ARG A 157 -12.01 5.07 0.24
N LEU A 158 -10.73 5.47 0.03
CA LEU A 158 -9.59 4.61 0.33
C LEU A 158 -9.45 4.41 1.84
N ARG A 159 -9.47 3.14 2.26
CA ARG A 159 -9.36 2.71 3.67
C ARG A 159 -8.17 1.80 3.93
N VAL A 160 -7.69 1.10 2.92
CA VAL A 160 -6.57 0.16 3.03
C VAL A 160 -5.50 0.52 2.01
N GLY A 161 -4.26 0.62 2.47
CA GLY A 161 -3.08 0.86 1.64
C GLY A 161 -2.09 -0.28 1.73
N VAL A 162 -1.61 -0.78 0.59
CA VAL A 162 -0.51 -1.74 0.52
C VAL A 162 0.66 -1.09 -0.20
N PHE A 163 1.75 -0.88 0.54
CA PHE A 163 2.99 -0.34 0.02
C PHE A 163 3.86 -1.47 -0.55
N ALA A 164 3.57 -1.91 -1.76
CA ALA A 164 4.31 -2.94 -2.47
C ALA A 164 5.32 -2.30 -3.44
N THR A 165 6.17 -1.40 -2.92
CA THR A 165 7.17 -0.66 -3.70
C THR A 165 8.50 -0.61 -2.97
N ASN A 166 9.58 -0.54 -3.72
CA ASN A 166 10.93 -0.36 -3.20
C ASN A 166 11.34 1.13 -3.11
N THR A 167 10.42 2.05 -3.38
CA THR A 167 10.65 3.48 -3.18
C THR A 167 10.56 3.83 -1.70
N THR A 168 11.70 4.21 -1.10
CA THR A 168 11.83 4.46 0.35
C THR A 168 11.97 5.94 0.71
N THR A 169 11.71 6.87 -0.23
CA THR A 169 11.81 8.30 0.06
C THR A 169 10.66 8.77 0.96
N GLU A 170 10.99 9.60 1.96
CA GLU A 170 10.01 10.15 2.90
C GLU A 170 8.91 10.93 2.19
N LEU A 171 9.26 11.70 1.16
CA LEU A 171 8.30 12.48 0.38
C LEU A 171 7.26 11.59 -0.28
N PHE A 172 7.69 10.51 -0.95
CA PHE A 172 6.80 9.56 -1.60
C PHE A 172 5.85 8.90 -0.60
N PHE A 173 6.40 8.46 0.55
CA PHE A 173 5.61 7.87 1.62
C PHE A 173 4.56 8.84 2.17
N ARG A 174 4.94 10.08 2.46
CA ARG A 174 4.01 11.12 2.96
C ARG A 174 2.89 11.43 1.96
N GLN A 175 3.21 11.53 0.66
CA GLN A 175 2.23 11.77 -0.39
C GLN A 175 1.23 10.63 -0.49
N ALA A 176 1.71 9.39 -0.41
CA ALA A 176 0.83 8.23 -0.45
C ALA A 176 -0.06 8.13 0.80
N VAL A 177 0.51 8.30 2.00
CA VAL A 177 -0.24 8.30 3.27
C VAL A 177 -1.30 9.41 3.29
N GLY A 178 -0.97 10.59 2.76
CA GLY A 178 -1.89 11.72 2.65
C GLY A 178 -3.19 11.41 1.91
N ARG A 179 -3.23 10.36 1.08
CA ARG A 179 -4.45 9.93 0.38
C ARG A 179 -5.42 9.15 1.28
N PHE A 180 -4.95 8.59 2.38
CA PHE A 180 -5.76 7.77 3.29
C PHE A 180 -6.28 8.55 4.50
N VAL A 181 -5.74 9.74 4.78
CA VAL A 181 -6.11 10.54 5.96
C VAL A 181 -7.32 11.45 5.74
N ARG A 182 -7.85 11.52 4.53
CA ARG A 182 -8.94 12.43 4.20
C ARG A 182 -10.27 11.94 4.77
N LEU A 183 -10.99 12.84 5.45
CA LEU A 183 -12.34 12.58 5.94
C LEU A 183 -13.35 12.56 4.77
N ARG A 184 -14.39 11.76 4.94
CA ARG A 184 -15.60 11.78 4.12
C ARG A 184 -16.74 12.39 4.94
N LYS A 185 -17.72 13.02 4.28
CA LYS A 185 -18.93 13.51 4.94
C LYS A 185 -19.67 12.48 5.83
N PRO A 186 -19.65 11.16 5.53
CA PRO A 186 -20.23 10.16 6.45
C PRO A 186 -19.39 9.89 7.70
N ASP A 187 -18.17 10.44 7.79
CA ASP A 187 -17.26 10.27 8.95
C ASP A 187 -17.47 11.45 9.96
N GLU A 188 -18.31 12.45 9.63
CA GLU A 188 -18.78 13.53 10.51
C GLU A 188 -20.08 13.09 11.23
#